data_9910ea74873b1477a9ad8ac8933a3e5d
#
_entry.id   9910ea74873b1477a9ad8ac8933a3e5d
#
_cell.length_a   1.000
_cell.length_b   1.000
_cell.length_c   1.000
_cell.angle_alpha   90.00
_cell.angle_beta   90.00
_cell.angle_gamma   90.00
#
_symmetry.space_group_name_H-M   'P 1'
#
loop_
_entity.id
_entity.type
_entity.pdbx_description
1 polymer ?
#
loop_
_entity_poly.entity_id
_entity_poly.type
_entity_poly.pdbx_seq_one_letter_code
_entity_poly.pdbx_strand_id
1 'polypeptide(L)'
;MGEKKLEIKEPEGAVPKYAWGACYEFPSRCDGRDKFKVEKDGIYRVRSCSQNGGEGESKTIVCARLDVVGKSCGRDGKGWGRVVEFKDDNGKTHRMPISMAEVGAGGSKLTQRLLSEGLPFCVPFSSGGMAPVNQFLMSYPLDELPTIRTVDCGGWADETFACFALGDGLTVKARKAADAELGAAAAAPVVTAKGTLEEWKRLNSEIAPHSKRLSFAICVALAAPVLPIIGD
;
A
#
# COMPACT_ATOMS: atom_id res chain seq x y z
N MET A 1 -32.25 23.13 12.09
CA MET A 1 -31.78 21.74 12.06
C MET A 1 -30.30 21.79 11.73
N GLY A 2 -29.43 21.56 12.73
CA GLY A 2 -28.00 21.77 12.60
C GLY A 2 -27.34 20.68 11.80
N GLU A 3 -26.57 21.08 10.80
CA GLU A 3 -25.67 20.22 10.05
C GLU A 3 -24.61 19.65 11.01
N LYS A 4 -24.66 18.35 11.27
CA LYS A 4 -23.55 17.65 11.91
C LYS A 4 -22.45 17.48 10.86
N LYS A 5 -21.44 18.35 10.88
CA LYS A 5 -20.14 18.11 10.26
C LYS A 5 -19.61 16.80 10.81
N LEU A 6 -19.40 15.82 9.94
CA LEU A 6 -18.65 14.62 10.24
C LEU A 6 -17.19 15.04 10.44
N GLU A 7 -16.78 15.22 11.68
CA GLU A 7 -15.37 15.26 12.03
C GLU A 7 -14.79 13.86 11.83
N ILE A 8 -13.97 13.71 10.81
CA ILE A 8 -13.08 12.56 10.64
C ILE A 8 -12.00 12.71 11.72
N LYS A 9 -12.24 12.12 12.91
CA LYS A 9 -11.16 11.91 13.87
C LYS A 9 -10.22 10.87 13.32
N GLU A 10 -8.98 11.30 13.05
CA GLU A 10 -7.88 10.36 12.88
C GLU A 10 -7.83 9.43 14.09
N PRO A 11 -7.59 8.11 13.90
CA PRO A 11 -7.50 7.19 15.02
C PRO A 11 -6.29 7.61 15.88
N GLU A 12 -6.52 7.92 17.16
CA GLU A 12 -5.49 7.95 18.19
C GLU A 12 -4.99 6.51 18.39
N GLY A 13 -4.12 6.07 17.48
CA GLY A 13 -3.34 4.86 17.61
C GLY A 13 -1.93 5.24 18.06
N ALA A 14 -1.34 4.47 18.95
CA ALA A 14 0.06 4.60 19.34
C ALA A 14 0.92 4.79 18.07
N VAL A 15 1.68 5.87 18.02
CA VAL A 15 2.58 6.16 16.89
C VAL A 15 3.53 4.96 16.76
N PRO A 16 3.54 4.25 15.63
CA PRO A 16 4.42 3.10 15.47
C PRO A 16 5.85 3.52 15.74
N LYS A 17 6.65 2.67 16.36
CA LYS A 17 8.09 2.90 16.61
C LYS A 17 8.85 3.35 15.34
N TYR A 18 8.33 2.99 14.19
CA TYR A 18 8.84 3.29 12.84
C TYR A 18 7.92 4.26 12.08
N ALA A 19 7.50 5.36 12.73
CA ALA A 19 6.66 6.38 12.11
C ALA A 19 7.36 7.06 10.92
N TRP A 20 6.58 7.44 9.92
CA TRP A 20 7.04 8.25 8.78
C TRP A 20 7.83 9.46 9.26
N GLY A 21 9.03 9.65 8.69
CA GLY A 21 9.92 10.76 9.06
C GLY A 21 10.87 10.47 10.21
N ALA A 22 10.68 9.41 11.03
CA ALA A 22 11.63 9.01 12.05
C ALA A 22 12.90 8.39 11.44
N CYS A 23 14.05 8.56 12.12
CA CYS A 23 15.27 7.82 11.80
C CYS A 23 15.33 6.59 12.71
N TYR A 24 15.60 5.42 12.15
CA TYR A 24 15.66 4.17 12.89
C TYR A 24 16.60 3.17 12.22
N GLU A 25 17.00 2.14 12.97
CA GLU A 25 17.82 1.05 12.46
C GLU A 25 17.32 -0.31 12.91
N PHE A 26 17.61 -1.34 12.13
CA PHE A 26 17.32 -2.73 12.45
C PHE A 26 18.30 -3.69 11.78
N PRO A 27 18.52 -4.89 12.36
CA PRO A 27 19.44 -5.88 11.81
C PRO A 27 18.93 -6.47 10.50
N SER A 28 19.84 -6.77 9.58
CA SER A 28 19.53 -7.55 8.38
C SER A 28 19.23 -9.01 8.77
N ARG A 29 18.13 -9.55 8.26
CA ARG A 29 17.81 -10.98 8.39
C ARG A 29 18.52 -11.84 7.35
N CYS A 30 19.02 -11.22 6.28
CA CYS A 30 19.70 -11.92 5.19
C CYS A 30 21.19 -12.10 5.46
N ASP A 31 21.79 -11.18 6.22
CA ASP A 31 23.20 -11.20 6.63
C ASP A 31 23.27 -10.65 8.05
N GLY A 32 23.54 -11.49 9.03
CA GLY A 32 23.57 -11.10 10.46
C GLY A 32 24.65 -10.09 10.84
N ARG A 33 25.51 -9.69 9.91
CA ARG A 33 26.54 -8.68 10.09
C ARG A 33 26.13 -7.29 9.60
N ASP A 34 25.08 -7.22 8.78
CA ASP A 34 24.58 -5.98 8.21
C ASP A 34 23.40 -5.45 9.04
N LYS A 35 23.28 -4.12 9.07
CA LYS A 35 22.11 -3.40 9.58
C LYS A 35 21.54 -2.51 8.49
N PHE A 36 20.26 -2.25 8.54
CA PHE A 36 19.62 -1.21 7.75
C PHE A 36 19.37 0.01 8.63
N LYS A 37 19.73 1.18 8.11
CA LYS A 37 19.50 2.47 8.76
C LYS A 37 18.64 3.32 7.83
N VAL A 38 17.47 3.74 8.31
CA VAL A 38 16.57 4.63 7.60
C VAL A 38 16.79 6.05 8.10
N GLU A 39 17.17 6.95 7.21
CA GLU A 39 17.41 8.37 7.48
C GLU A 39 16.43 9.23 6.66
N LYS A 40 16.48 10.54 6.85
CA LYS A 40 15.55 11.46 6.17
C LYS A 40 15.72 11.46 4.64
N ASP A 41 16.94 11.27 4.18
CA ASP A 41 17.35 11.33 2.77
C ASP A 41 17.37 9.98 2.08
N GLY A 42 17.35 8.87 2.83
CA GLY A 42 17.40 7.55 2.21
C GLY A 42 17.58 6.39 3.17
N ILE A 43 17.72 5.23 2.58
CA ILE A 43 17.97 3.96 3.26
C ILE A 43 19.44 3.58 3.03
N TYR A 44 20.08 3.17 4.09
CA TYR A 44 21.49 2.76 4.09
C TYR A 44 21.64 1.35 4.63
N ARG A 45 22.57 0.62 4.03
CA ARG A 45 23.11 -0.62 4.60
C ARG A 45 24.41 -0.29 5.32
N VAL A 46 24.51 -0.67 6.57
CA VAL A 46 25.68 -0.47 7.43
C VAL A 46 26.30 -1.83 7.72
N ARG A 47 27.56 -1.98 7.39
CA ARG A 47 28.35 -3.20 7.63
C ARG A 47 29.48 -2.90 8.59
N SER A 48 29.60 -3.71 9.63
CA SER A 48 30.77 -3.67 10.51
C SER A 48 31.98 -4.26 9.78
N CYS A 49 33.02 -3.47 9.62
CA CYS A 49 34.28 -3.88 8.99
C CYS A 49 35.39 -3.86 10.05
N SER A 50 36.03 -4.98 10.26
CA SER A 50 37.29 -5.01 11.04
C SER A 50 38.45 -4.81 10.07
N GLN A 51 38.97 -3.59 10.00
CA GLN A 51 40.21 -3.29 9.26
C GLN A 51 41.30 -2.86 10.25
N ASN A 52 42.43 -3.57 10.22
CA ASN A 52 43.67 -3.24 10.97
C ASN A 52 43.48 -3.01 12.49
N GLY A 53 42.66 -3.82 13.17
CA GLY A 53 42.51 -3.72 14.62
C GLY A 53 41.58 -2.62 15.13
N GLY A 54 40.90 -1.89 14.24
CA GLY A 54 39.85 -0.93 14.55
C GLY A 54 38.48 -1.42 14.07
N GLU A 55 37.45 -1.22 14.90
CA GLU A 55 36.07 -1.42 14.47
C GLU A 55 35.63 -0.21 13.63
N GLY A 56 35.43 -0.43 12.32
CA GLY A 56 34.92 0.55 11.38
C GLY A 56 33.53 0.14 10.88
N GLU A 57 32.66 1.10 10.59
CA GLU A 57 31.40 0.86 9.91
C GLU A 57 31.49 1.38 8.46
N SER A 58 31.10 0.54 7.51
CA SER A 58 30.92 0.94 6.11
C SER A 58 29.45 1.21 5.87
N LYS A 59 29.11 2.42 5.46
CA LYS A 59 27.74 2.87 5.14
C LYS A 59 27.57 2.95 3.62
N THR A 60 26.65 2.18 3.07
CA THR A 60 26.34 2.14 1.63
C THR A 60 24.87 2.47 1.41
N ILE A 61 24.58 3.41 0.51
CA ILE A 61 23.22 3.78 0.18
C ILE A 61 22.51 2.65 -0.55
N VAL A 62 21.24 2.45 -0.24
CA VAL A 62 20.35 1.44 -0.84
C VAL A 62 19.39 2.10 -1.83
N CYS A 63 18.63 3.07 -1.38
CA CYS A 63 17.69 3.82 -2.19
C CYS A 63 17.26 5.11 -1.49
N ALA A 64 16.49 5.95 -2.17
CA ALA A 64 15.77 7.05 -1.57
C ALA A 64 14.88 6.56 -0.43
N ARG A 65 14.45 7.47 0.42
CA ARG A 65 13.61 7.10 1.56
C ARG A 65 12.34 6.39 1.12
N LEU A 66 12.13 5.22 1.69
CA LEU A 66 10.99 4.36 1.51
C LEU A 66 10.62 3.78 2.89
N ASP A 67 9.39 3.96 3.31
CA ASP A 67 8.89 3.44 4.59
C ASP A 67 7.92 2.28 4.33
N VAL A 68 7.98 1.24 5.17
CA VAL A 68 7.04 0.14 5.14
C VAL A 68 5.92 0.46 6.13
N VAL A 69 4.72 0.69 5.61
CA VAL A 69 3.56 1.17 6.39
C VAL A 69 2.58 0.06 6.76
N GLY A 70 2.75 -1.14 6.22
CA GLY A 70 1.87 -2.26 6.53
C GLY A 70 2.36 -3.60 5.99
N LYS A 71 1.80 -4.67 6.54
CA LYS A 71 1.84 -6.02 5.98
C LYS A 71 0.68 -6.15 5.01
N SER A 72 0.88 -6.69 3.82
CA SER A 72 -0.23 -6.96 2.90
C SER A 72 -0.50 -8.45 2.77
N CYS A 73 -1.75 -8.81 2.55
CA CYS A 73 -2.15 -10.15 2.15
C CYS A 73 -3.42 -10.08 1.28
N GLY A 74 -3.56 -11.05 0.39
CA GLY A 74 -4.73 -11.19 -0.47
C GLY A 74 -6.01 -11.52 0.31
N ARG A 75 -7.13 -11.53 -0.41
CA ARG A 75 -8.47 -11.82 0.12
C ARG A 75 -8.53 -13.18 0.83
N ASP A 76 -7.89 -14.19 0.27
CA ASP A 76 -7.81 -15.56 0.80
C ASP A 76 -6.76 -15.76 1.91
N GLY A 77 -6.15 -14.68 2.41
CA GLY A 77 -5.09 -14.75 3.40
C GLY A 77 -3.73 -15.21 2.88
N LYS A 78 -3.58 -15.32 1.55
CA LYS A 78 -2.33 -15.66 0.86
C LYS A 78 -1.70 -14.41 0.22
N GLY A 79 -0.63 -14.60 -0.55
CA GLY A 79 0.00 -13.50 -1.28
C GLY A 79 0.59 -12.42 -0.35
N TRP A 80 1.21 -12.83 0.75
CA TRP A 80 1.81 -11.89 1.71
C TRP A 80 2.81 -10.95 1.07
N GLY A 81 2.80 -9.71 1.53
CA GLY A 81 3.66 -8.64 1.03
C GLY A 81 3.91 -7.54 2.04
N ARG A 82 4.36 -6.42 1.51
CA ARG A 82 4.59 -5.16 2.22
C ARG A 82 3.86 -4.05 1.50
N VAL A 83 3.27 -3.14 2.23
CA VAL A 83 2.81 -1.86 1.68
C VAL A 83 3.90 -0.85 1.98
N VAL A 84 4.40 -0.24 0.92
CA VAL A 84 5.47 0.76 1.00
C VAL A 84 4.94 2.14 0.63
N GLU A 85 5.55 3.15 1.23
CA GLU A 85 5.24 4.55 0.97
C GLU A 85 6.53 5.32 0.75
N PHE A 86 6.56 6.20 -0.26
CA PHE A 86 7.70 7.06 -0.59
C PHE A 86 7.23 8.34 -1.29
N LYS A 87 8.11 9.31 -1.41
CA LYS A 87 7.85 10.56 -2.15
C LYS A 87 8.66 10.58 -3.44
N ASP A 88 8.02 11.06 -4.51
CA ASP A 88 8.70 11.35 -5.77
C ASP A 88 9.45 12.71 -5.70
N ASP A 89 10.15 13.04 -6.79
CA ASP A 89 10.90 14.30 -6.92
C ASP A 89 10.02 15.57 -6.84
N ASN A 90 8.72 15.45 -7.05
CA ASN A 90 7.75 16.52 -6.88
C ASN A 90 7.17 16.60 -5.45
N GLY A 91 7.61 15.68 -4.56
CA GLY A 91 7.11 15.59 -3.19
C GLY A 91 5.75 14.90 -3.06
N LYS A 92 5.19 14.34 -4.14
CA LYS A 92 3.96 13.58 -4.11
C LYS A 92 4.21 12.23 -3.44
N THR A 93 3.35 11.86 -2.50
CA THR A 93 3.41 10.56 -1.83
C THR A 93 2.82 9.48 -2.72
N HIS A 94 3.59 8.41 -2.90
CA HIS A 94 3.19 7.18 -3.56
C HIS A 94 3.08 6.07 -2.51
N ARG A 95 2.03 5.26 -2.64
CA ARG A 95 1.79 4.11 -1.77
C ARG A 95 1.46 2.90 -2.63
N MET A 96 2.13 1.78 -2.40
CA MET A 96 1.94 0.60 -3.22
C MET A 96 2.22 -0.70 -2.47
N PRO A 97 1.46 -1.77 -2.77
CA PRO A 97 1.77 -3.11 -2.27
C PRO A 97 2.89 -3.75 -3.10
N ILE A 98 3.78 -4.45 -2.41
CA ILE A 98 4.86 -5.26 -2.98
C ILE A 98 4.72 -6.68 -2.44
N SER A 99 4.54 -7.67 -3.31
CA SER A 99 4.44 -9.06 -2.87
C SER A 99 5.81 -9.62 -2.44
N MET A 100 5.82 -10.49 -1.41
CA MET A 100 7.07 -11.17 -1.02
C MET A 100 7.58 -12.14 -2.08
N ALA A 101 6.72 -12.61 -2.97
CA ALA A 101 7.13 -13.38 -4.15
C ALA A 101 7.97 -12.53 -5.11
N GLU A 102 7.57 -11.27 -5.34
CA GLU A 102 8.35 -10.31 -6.14
C GLU A 102 9.69 -9.97 -5.48
N VAL A 103 9.69 -9.75 -4.17
CA VAL A 103 10.92 -9.51 -3.39
C VAL A 103 11.85 -10.72 -3.45
N GLY A 104 11.32 -11.94 -3.30
CA GLY A 104 12.07 -13.20 -3.30
C GLY A 104 12.56 -13.63 -4.67
N ALA A 105 11.89 -13.23 -5.74
CA ALA A 105 12.32 -13.54 -7.12
C ALA A 105 13.68 -12.93 -7.48
N GLY A 106 14.15 -11.95 -6.72
CA GLY A 106 15.44 -11.30 -6.93
C GLY A 106 15.50 -10.48 -8.22
N GLY A 107 16.72 -10.17 -8.65
CA GLY A 107 16.95 -9.40 -9.87
C GLY A 107 16.58 -7.92 -9.74
N SER A 108 16.44 -7.26 -10.89
CA SER A 108 16.22 -5.81 -10.99
C SER A 108 14.74 -5.41 -11.14
N LYS A 109 13.81 -6.38 -11.23
CA LYS A 109 12.39 -6.08 -11.50
C LYS A 109 11.76 -5.13 -10.48
N LEU A 110 11.97 -5.42 -9.19
CA LEU A 110 11.44 -4.57 -8.12
C LEU A 110 12.07 -3.18 -8.16
N THR A 111 13.39 -3.09 -8.33
CA THR A 111 14.10 -1.82 -8.49
C THR A 111 13.55 -0.99 -9.66
N GLN A 112 13.36 -1.62 -10.82
CA GLN A 112 12.79 -0.97 -12.02
C GLN A 112 11.37 -0.47 -11.76
N ARG A 113 10.54 -1.29 -11.10
CA ARG A 113 9.18 -0.92 -10.73
C ARG A 113 9.15 0.27 -9.78
N LEU A 114 9.94 0.27 -8.71
CA LEU A 114 10.03 1.39 -7.77
C LEU A 114 10.44 2.69 -8.45
N LEU A 115 11.43 2.63 -9.36
CA LEU A 115 11.87 3.78 -10.15
C LEU A 115 10.76 4.26 -11.11
N SER A 116 10.04 3.34 -11.77
CA SER A 116 8.95 3.72 -12.67
C SER A 116 7.74 4.31 -11.95
N GLU A 117 7.54 3.96 -10.67
CA GLU A 117 6.51 4.54 -9.80
C GLU A 117 6.94 5.86 -9.14
N GLY A 118 8.16 6.34 -9.43
CA GLY A 118 8.63 7.65 -9.00
C GLY A 118 9.58 7.67 -7.82
N LEU A 119 10.11 6.51 -7.35
CA LEU A 119 11.16 6.53 -6.34
C LEU A 119 12.40 7.25 -6.91
N PRO A 120 12.91 8.34 -6.29
CA PRO A 120 13.92 9.20 -6.90
C PRO A 120 15.21 8.48 -7.31
N PHE A 121 15.65 7.52 -6.49
CA PHE A 121 16.75 6.64 -6.85
C PHE A 121 16.69 5.31 -6.10
N CYS A 122 17.26 4.28 -6.71
CA CYS A 122 17.45 2.97 -6.11
C CYS A 122 18.73 2.35 -6.68
N VAL A 123 19.61 1.86 -5.81
CA VAL A 123 20.87 1.24 -6.25
C VAL A 123 20.56 -0.05 -7.01
N PRO A 124 21.03 -0.17 -8.26
CA PRO A 124 20.75 -1.33 -9.07
C PRO A 124 21.39 -2.60 -8.49
N PHE A 125 20.86 -3.73 -8.90
CA PHE A 125 21.41 -5.03 -8.59
C PHE A 125 22.81 -5.17 -9.18
N SER A 126 23.81 -5.49 -8.35
CA SER A 126 25.13 -5.92 -8.81
C SER A 126 25.14 -7.46 -8.94
N SER A 127 25.75 -7.96 -10.03
CA SER A 127 25.80 -9.38 -10.34
C SER A 127 26.18 -10.26 -9.14
N GLY A 128 25.38 -11.26 -8.83
CA GLY A 128 25.70 -12.32 -7.88
C GLY A 128 24.96 -12.31 -6.54
N GLY A 129 23.92 -11.49 -6.34
CA GLY A 129 23.18 -11.49 -5.08
C GLY A 129 21.76 -10.94 -5.17
N MET A 130 21.09 -10.78 -4.03
CA MET A 130 19.81 -10.11 -3.93
C MET A 130 20.00 -8.59 -3.92
N ALA A 131 19.16 -7.86 -4.64
CA ALA A 131 19.21 -6.40 -4.64
C ALA A 131 19.10 -5.85 -3.20
N PRO A 132 19.84 -4.78 -2.83
CA PRO A 132 19.83 -4.25 -1.47
C PRO A 132 18.43 -3.86 -0.97
N VAL A 133 17.56 -3.34 -1.84
CA VAL A 133 16.18 -2.99 -1.50
C VAL A 133 15.33 -4.23 -1.19
N ASN A 134 15.58 -5.35 -1.85
CA ASN A 134 14.91 -6.63 -1.56
C ASN A 134 15.32 -7.13 -0.17
N GLN A 135 16.62 -7.06 0.16
CA GLN A 135 17.13 -7.43 1.48
C GLN A 135 16.54 -6.55 2.59
N PHE A 136 16.41 -5.25 2.32
CA PHE A 136 15.74 -4.31 3.22
C PHE A 136 14.30 -4.72 3.51
N LEU A 137 13.50 -4.95 2.47
CA LEU A 137 12.10 -5.35 2.61
C LEU A 137 11.92 -6.70 3.31
N MET A 138 12.83 -7.66 3.07
CA MET A 138 12.82 -8.95 3.77
C MET A 138 13.16 -8.82 5.25
N SER A 139 14.06 -7.91 5.58
CA SER A 139 14.57 -7.74 6.95
C SER A 139 13.70 -6.84 7.81
N TYR A 140 12.78 -6.07 7.19
CA TYR A 140 11.97 -5.08 7.90
C TYR A 140 11.16 -5.72 9.05
N PRO A 141 11.21 -5.14 10.27
CA PRO A 141 10.44 -5.62 11.41
C PRO A 141 8.94 -5.39 11.21
N LEU A 142 8.13 -6.39 11.54
CA LEU A 142 6.70 -6.41 11.20
C LEU A 142 5.76 -6.36 12.41
N ASP A 143 6.31 -6.44 13.62
CA ASP A 143 5.54 -6.76 14.82
C ASP A 143 4.44 -5.73 15.11
N GLU A 144 4.70 -4.46 14.83
CA GLU A 144 3.77 -3.35 15.10
C GLU A 144 3.01 -2.87 13.85
N LEU A 145 3.24 -3.49 12.68
CA LEU A 145 2.62 -3.04 11.43
C LEU A 145 1.20 -3.58 11.28
N PRO A 146 0.25 -2.73 10.82
CA PRO A 146 -1.10 -3.18 10.50
C PRO A 146 -1.09 -4.15 9.33
N THR A 147 -2.07 -5.04 9.30
CA THR A 147 -2.32 -5.90 8.13
C THR A 147 -3.33 -5.22 7.22
N ILE A 148 -2.92 -5.01 5.97
CA ILE A 148 -3.70 -4.37 4.91
C ILE A 148 -4.10 -5.44 3.91
N ARG A 149 -5.39 -5.54 3.60
CA ARG A 149 -5.90 -6.46 2.59
C ARG A 149 -5.61 -5.89 1.20
N THR A 150 -5.00 -6.68 0.34
CA THR A 150 -4.83 -6.34 -1.07
C THR A 150 -5.89 -7.05 -1.89
N VAL A 151 -6.47 -6.32 -2.86
CA VAL A 151 -7.46 -6.85 -3.79
C VAL A 151 -6.96 -6.61 -5.22
N ASP A 152 -7.16 -7.60 -6.09
CA ASP A 152 -6.68 -7.53 -7.47
C ASP A 152 -7.63 -6.74 -8.40
N CYS A 153 -8.84 -6.46 -7.93
CA CYS A 153 -9.84 -5.68 -8.65
C CYS A 153 -10.75 -4.95 -7.67
N GLY A 154 -11.51 -3.96 -8.16
CA GLY A 154 -12.57 -3.34 -7.36
C GLY A 154 -13.58 -4.37 -6.87
N GLY A 155 -14.05 -4.21 -5.64
CA GLY A 155 -14.98 -5.11 -5.01
C GLY A 155 -14.77 -5.25 -3.50
N TRP A 156 -15.39 -6.26 -2.90
CA TRP A 156 -15.24 -6.56 -1.47
C TRP A 156 -13.83 -7.09 -1.15
N ALA A 157 -13.24 -6.55 -0.12
CA ALA A 157 -11.88 -6.90 0.28
C ALA A 157 -11.77 -8.31 0.86
N ASP A 158 -12.82 -8.80 1.51
CA ASP A 158 -12.90 -10.14 2.08
C ASP A 158 -14.35 -10.60 2.28
N GLU A 159 -14.53 -11.78 2.84
CA GLU A 159 -15.84 -12.39 3.09
C GLU A 159 -16.63 -11.72 4.23
N THR A 160 -16.05 -10.80 4.97
CA THR A 160 -16.74 -10.06 6.03
C THR A 160 -17.60 -8.94 5.46
N PHE A 161 -17.44 -8.59 4.19
CA PHE A 161 -18.12 -7.48 3.51
C PHE A 161 -18.00 -6.13 4.26
N ALA A 162 -16.91 -5.97 5.00
CA ALA A 162 -16.69 -4.78 5.81
C ALA A 162 -15.95 -3.66 5.08
N CYS A 163 -15.28 -3.97 3.96
CA CYS A 163 -14.54 -3.01 3.16
C CYS A 163 -14.73 -3.29 1.67
N PHE A 164 -15.13 -2.25 0.92
CA PHE A 164 -15.31 -2.29 -0.53
C PHE A 164 -14.29 -1.38 -1.20
N ALA A 165 -13.44 -1.93 -2.06
CA ALA A 165 -12.46 -1.19 -2.84
C ALA A 165 -13.09 -0.69 -4.14
N LEU A 166 -13.02 0.63 -4.39
CA LEU A 166 -13.59 1.25 -5.58
C LEU A 166 -12.56 1.41 -6.70
N GLY A 167 -11.32 1.56 -6.39
CA GLY A 167 -10.24 1.87 -7.31
C GLY A 167 -9.49 3.13 -6.86
N ASP A 168 -8.32 3.37 -7.43
CA ASP A 168 -7.45 4.53 -7.16
C ASP A 168 -7.21 4.79 -5.66
N GLY A 169 -7.09 3.72 -4.87
CA GLY A 169 -6.92 3.79 -3.42
C GLY A 169 -8.20 4.16 -2.63
N LEU A 170 -9.32 4.41 -3.32
CA LEU A 170 -10.57 4.72 -2.67
C LEU A 170 -11.22 3.45 -2.10
N THR A 171 -11.58 3.50 -0.82
CA THR A 171 -12.30 2.43 -0.14
C THR A 171 -13.52 2.94 0.61
N VAL A 172 -14.59 2.16 0.58
CA VAL A 172 -15.75 2.36 1.45
C VAL A 172 -15.69 1.27 2.51
N LYS A 173 -15.59 1.65 3.77
CA LYS A 173 -15.43 0.70 4.87
C LYS A 173 -16.35 0.94 6.05
N ALA A 174 -16.73 -0.13 6.73
CA ALA A 174 -17.38 -0.06 8.02
C ALA A 174 -16.42 0.53 9.07
N ARG A 175 -16.95 1.19 10.09
CA ARG A 175 -16.21 1.98 11.09
C ARG A 175 -15.04 1.24 11.78
N LYS A 176 -15.05 -0.10 11.80
CA LYS A 176 -14.02 -0.95 12.44
C LYS A 176 -13.34 -1.91 11.45
N ALA A 177 -13.53 -1.72 10.15
CA ALA A 177 -12.93 -2.60 9.16
C ALA A 177 -11.43 -2.33 9.01
N ALA A 178 -10.67 -3.40 8.73
CA ALA A 178 -9.27 -3.29 8.35
C ALA A 178 -9.13 -2.50 7.03
N ASP A 179 -7.99 -1.85 6.86
CA ASP A 179 -7.69 -1.17 5.60
C ASP A 179 -7.53 -2.16 4.45
N ALA A 180 -8.01 -1.77 3.28
CA ALA A 180 -7.80 -2.51 2.04
C ALA A 180 -7.17 -1.58 0.99
N GLU A 181 -6.31 -2.14 0.18
CA GLU A 181 -5.66 -1.46 -0.94
C GLU A 181 -5.75 -2.30 -2.19
N LEU A 182 -5.80 -1.66 -3.35
CA LEU A 182 -5.75 -2.36 -4.62
C LEU A 182 -4.34 -2.90 -4.88
N GLY A 183 -4.26 -4.13 -5.35
CA GLY A 183 -3.02 -4.74 -5.79
C GLY A 183 -2.44 -4.03 -7.02
N ALA A 184 -1.12 -4.13 -7.20
CA ALA A 184 -0.41 -3.47 -8.29
C ALA A 184 -0.79 -3.97 -9.71
N ALA A 185 -1.43 -5.12 -9.83
CA ALA A 185 -1.89 -5.70 -11.10
C ALA A 185 -3.29 -5.21 -11.51
N ALA A 186 -4.00 -4.53 -10.62
CA ALA A 186 -5.36 -4.08 -10.90
C ALA A 186 -5.31 -2.82 -11.77
N ALA A 187 -5.64 -2.95 -13.05
CA ALA A 187 -6.09 -1.85 -13.89
C ALA A 187 -7.48 -1.40 -13.40
N ALA A 188 -7.55 -0.89 -12.18
CA ALA A 188 -8.79 -0.34 -11.67
C ALA A 188 -9.10 0.95 -12.44
N PRO A 189 -10.31 1.11 -12.95
CA PRO A 189 -10.68 2.38 -13.57
C PRO A 189 -10.55 3.49 -12.53
N VAL A 190 -9.97 4.60 -12.93
CA VAL A 190 -9.94 5.81 -12.10
C VAL A 190 -11.38 6.26 -11.89
N VAL A 191 -11.90 6.09 -10.67
CA VAL A 191 -13.24 6.51 -10.29
C VAL A 191 -13.14 7.83 -9.57
N THR A 192 -13.57 8.91 -10.22
CA THR A 192 -13.67 10.23 -9.60
C THR A 192 -15.12 10.54 -9.27
N ALA A 193 -15.40 10.87 -8.00
CA ALA A 193 -16.71 11.36 -7.62
C ALA A 193 -16.91 12.77 -8.18
N LYS A 194 -18.03 13.00 -8.88
CA LYS A 194 -18.41 14.32 -9.39
C LYS A 194 -19.88 14.60 -9.06
N GLY A 195 -20.15 15.75 -8.47
CA GLY A 195 -21.48 16.12 -8.00
C GLY A 195 -21.79 15.58 -6.59
N THR A 196 -23.03 15.72 -6.17
CA THR A 196 -23.52 15.30 -4.84
C THR A 196 -24.47 14.10 -4.94
N LEU A 197 -24.60 13.34 -3.85
CA LEU A 197 -25.53 12.22 -3.77
C LEU A 197 -26.99 12.69 -3.95
N GLU A 198 -27.32 13.87 -3.47
CA GLU A 198 -28.64 14.48 -3.58
C GLU A 198 -28.97 14.80 -5.04
N GLU A 199 -28.05 15.41 -5.77
CA GLU A 199 -28.21 15.66 -7.21
C GLU A 199 -28.35 14.36 -8.00
N TRP A 200 -27.55 13.37 -7.68
CA TRP A 200 -27.63 12.06 -8.31
C TRP A 200 -29.01 11.39 -8.07
N LYS A 201 -29.49 11.40 -6.82
CA LYS A 201 -30.81 10.88 -6.47
C LYS A 201 -31.92 11.63 -7.21
N ARG A 202 -31.86 12.97 -7.24
CA ARG A 202 -32.88 13.80 -7.93
C ARG A 202 -32.93 13.48 -9.42
N LEU A 203 -31.79 13.51 -10.10
CA LEU A 203 -31.72 13.21 -11.54
C LEU A 203 -32.26 11.81 -11.85
N ASN A 204 -31.86 10.80 -11.05
CA ASN A 204 -32.35 9.44 -11.29
C ASN A 204 -33.84 9.29 -10.98
N SER A 205 -34.38 9.94 -9.96
CA SER A 205 -35.82 9.90 -9.65
C SER A 205 -36.67 10.58 -10.72
N GLU A 206 -36.15 11.60 -11.41
CA GLU A 206 -36.83 12.26 -12.51
C GLU A 206 -36.83 11.46 -13.81
N ILE A 207 -35.70 10.80 -14.14
CA ILE A 207 -35.51 10.18 -15.46
C ILE A 207 -35.80 8.66 -15.45
N ALA A 208 -35.41 7.95 -14.40
CA ALA A 208 -35.56 6.49 -14.35
C ALA A 208 -36.99 5.98 -14.52
N PRO A 209 -38.04 6.61 -13.94
CA PRO A 209 -39.42 6.17 -14.14
C PRO A 209 -39.90 6.16 -15.60
N HIS A 210 -39.27 7.01 -16.43
CA HIS A 210 -39.61 7.17 -17.84
C HIS A 210 -38.79 6.30 -18.79
N SER A 211 -37.77 5.59 -18.27
CA SER A 211 -36.87 4.76 -19.08
C SER A 211 -36.57 3.42 -18.43
N LYS A 212 -37.26 2.36 -18.90
CA LYS A 212 -36.99 0.99 -18.43
C LYS A 212 -35.53 0.56 -18.62
N ARG A 213 -34.88 1.02 -19.69
CA ARG A 213 -33.44 0.73 -19.95
C ARG A 213 -32.55 1.39 -18.93
N LEU A 214 -32.79 2.65 -18.59
CA LEU A 214 -32.01 3.36 -17.58
C LEU A 214 -32.23 2.74 -16.19
N SER A 215 -33.49 2.46 -15.81
CA SER A 215 -33.82 1.77 -14.56
C SER A 215 -33.07 0.44 -14.45
N PHE A 216 -33.07 -0.36 -15.52
CA PHE A 216 -32.36 -1.64 -15.57
C PHE A 216 -30.84 -1.42 -15.38
N ALA A 217 -30.22 -0.48 -16.10
CA ALA A 217 -28.80 -0.19 -15.99
C ALA A 217 -28.40 0.24 -14.57
N ILE A 218 -29.22 1.08 -13.93
CA ILE A 218 -29.01 1.51 -12.53
C ILE A 218 -29.09 0.31 -11.58
N CYS A 219 -30.11 -0.54 -11.76
CA CYS A 219 -30.28 -1.75 -10.94
C CYS A 219 -29.09 -2.70 -11.09
N VAL A 220 -28.60 -2.93 -12.31
CA VAL A 220 -27.42 -3.77 -12.56
C VAL A 220 -26.17 -3.20 -11.88
N ALA A 221 -25.95 -1.89 -12.02
CA ALA A 221 -24.79 -1.24 -11.37
C ALA A 221 -24.84 -1.34 -9.84
N LEU A 222 -26.03 -1.18 -9.23
CA LEU A 222 -26.23 -1.29 -7.79
C LEU A 222 -26.26 -2.74 -7.29
N ALA A 223 -26.60 -3.70 -8.14
CA ALA A 223 -26.60 -5.12 -7.78
C ALA A 223 -25.19 -5.70 -7.62
N ALA A 224 -24.22 -5.22 -8.40
CA ALA A 224 -22.86 -5.76 -8.41
C ALA A 224 -22.22 -5.89 -7.01
N PRO A 225 -22.24 -4.87 -6.12
CA PRO A 225 -21.72 -5.02 -4.76
C PRO A 225 -22.61 -5.87 -3.83
N VAL A 226 -23.87 -6.14 -4.19
CA VAL A 226 -24.84 -6.86 -3.34
C VAL A 226 -24.82 -8.36 -3.62
N LEU A 227 -24.58 -8.77 -4.86
CA LEU A 227 -24.59 -10.17 -5.28
C LEU A 227 -23.72 -11.09 -4.40
N PRO A 228 -22.47 -10.75 -4.06
CA PRO A 228 -21.64 -11.59 -3.20
C PRO A 228 -22.17 -11.73 -1.76
N ILE A 229 -23.01 -10.79 -1.31
CA ILE A 229 -23.60 -10.81 0.05
C ILE A 229 -24.80 -11.74 0.13
N ILE A 230 -25.57 -11.84 -0.98
CA ILE A 230 -26.78 -12.64 -1.03
C ILE A 230 -26.45 -14.14 -1.12
N GLY A 231 -25.27 -14.46 -1.66
CA GLY A 231 -24.86 -15.84 -1.94
C GLY A 231 -25.54 -16.41 -3.18
N ASP A 232 -24.99 -17.46 -3.72
CA ASP A 232 -25.61 -18.29 -4.76
C ASP A 232 -26.67 -19.22 -4.15
#